data_3b4eccaca5ec68823d12d3d8dcfd5b30
#
_entry.id   3b4eccaca5ec68823d12d3d8dcfd5b30
#
_cell.length_a   1.000
_cell.length_b   1.000
_cell.length_c   1.000
_cell.angle_alpha   90.00
_cell.angle_beta   90.00
_cell.angle_gamma   90.00
#
_symmetry.space_group_name_H-M   'P 1'
#
loop_
_entity.id
_entity.type
_entity.pdbx_description
1 polymer ?
#
loop_
_entity_poly.entity_id
_entity_poly.type
_entity_poly.pdbx_seq_one_letter_code
_entity_poly.pdbx_strand_id
1 'polypeptide(L)'
;MAKTKMKSYSLAEMKEKYIGKEGTRQRDQYEYELRMDILGRMIKQARQERNLTQEQLGELVGVQKAQISKLESSANSATIDTVLKVFKALKADIHFNVTIENRQLQLS
;
A
#
# COMPACT_ATOMS: atom_id res chain seq x y z
N MET A 1 -7.16 8.44 -9.67
CA MET A 1 -6.99 8.28 -8.63
C MET A 1 -6.78 9.33 -7.77
N ALA A 2 -7.05 10.40 -7.95
CA ALA A 2 -6.91 11.54 -7.18
C ALA A 2 -7.59 11.51 -5.86
N LYS A 3 -8.54 10.64 -5.70
CA LYS A 3 -9.23 10.50 -4.47
C LYS A 3 -8.35 10.25 -3.30
N THR A 4 -7.27 9.54 -3.50
CA THR A 4 -6.35 9.24 -2.44
C THR A 4 -5.65 10.47 -1.93
N LYS A 5 -5.37 11.40 -2.82
CA LYS A 5 -4.71 12.62 -2.42
C LYS A 5 -5.54 13.45 -1.49
N MET A 6 -6.82 13.61 -1.79
CA MET A 6 -7.68 14.39 -0.96
C MET A 6 -7.83 13.78 0.41
N LYS A 7 -7.91 12.47 0.47
CA LYS A 7 -8.02 11.81 1.73
C LYS A 7 -6.76 11.95 2.55
N SER A 8 -5.61 11.96 1.91
CA SER A 8 -4.36 12.16 2.61
C SER A 8 -4.32 13.49 3.34
N TYR A 9 -4.81 14.51 2.69
CA TYR A 9 -4.85 15.83 3.29
C TYR A 9 -5.70 15.83 4.54
N SER A 10 -6.87 15.27 4.45
CA SER A 10 -7.78 15.16 5.59
C SER A 10 -7.19 14.31 6.71
N LEU A 11 -6.50 13.24 6.34
CA LEU A 11 -5.90 12.36 7.31
C LEU A 11 -4.79 13.01 8.11
N ALA A 12 -4.04 13.92 7.48
CA ALA A 12 -2.98 14.61 8.17
C ALA A 12 -3.53 15.43 9.33
N GLU A 13 -4.65 16.10 9.13
CA GLU A 13 -5.29 16.86 10.17
C GLU A 13 -5.79 15.95 11.29
N MET A 14 -6.38 14.85 10.94
CA MET A 14 -6.90 13.91 11.92
C MET A 14 -5.78 13.31 12.75
N LYS A 15 -4.65 13.04 12.15
CA LYS A 15 -3.52 12.47 12.87
C LYS A 15 -3.06 13.41 13.98
N GLU A 16 -2.92 14.68 13.67
CA GLU A 16 -2.48 15.63 14.68
C GLU A 16 -3.49 15.76 15.81
N LYS A 17 -4.75 15.67 15.47
CA LYS A 17 -5.81 15.86 16.44
C LYS A 17 -5.98 14.67 17.37
N TYR A 18 -5.93 13.46 16.82
CA TYR A 18 -6.29 12.26 17.59
C TYR A 18 -5.12 11.35 17.95
N ILE A 19 -4.06 11.37 17.19
CA ILE A 19 -2.95 10.42 17.37
C ILE A 19 -1.77 11.03 18.08
N GLY A 20 -1.61 12.32 17.94
CA GLY A 20 -0.49 13.01 18.53
C GLY A 20 0.35 13.70 17.47
N LYS A 21 1.39 14.36 17.92
CA LYS A 21 2.24 15.12 17.02
C LYS A 21 3.11 14.22 16.20
N GLU A 22 3.51 14.74 15.05
CA GLU A 22 4.39 14.05 14.16
C GLU A 22 5.71 13.72 14.84
N GLY A 23 6.22 12.52 14.61
CA GLY A 23 7.46 12.09 15.23
C GLY A 23 7.29 11.27 16.48
N THR A 24 6.09 11.16 17.01
CA THR A 24 5.86 10.28 18.15
C THR A 24 5.75 8.84 17.63
N ARG A 25 6.08 7.90 18.51
CA ARG A 25 5.98 6.49 18.16
C ARG A 25 4.55 6.11 17.73
N GLN A 26 3.57 6.62 18.46
CA GLN A 26 2.17 6.30 18.14
C GLN A 26 1.78 6.82 16.77
N ARG A 27 2.19 8.04 16.45
CA ARG A 27 1.91 8.64 15.18
C ARG A 27 2.58 7.87 14.04
N ASP A 28 3.84 7.48 14.24
CA ASP A 28 4.58 6.75 13.23
C ASP A 28 3.96 5.38 12.96
N GLN A 29 3.53 4.70 14.02
CA GLN A 29 2.88 3.40 13.88
C GLN A 29 1.58 3.54 13.10
N TYR A 30 0.79 4.54 13.43
CA TYR A 30 -0.48 4.79 12.76
C TYR A 30 -0.27 5.07 11.28
N GLU A 31 0.72 5.88 10.95
CA GLU A 31 1.00 6.21 9.55
C GLU A 31 1.45 4.99 8.77
N TYR A 32 2.26 4.15 9.38
CA TYR A 32 2.71 2.93 8.74
C TYR A 32 1.52 2.04 8.39
N GLU A 33 0.65 1.80 9.37
CA GLU A 33 -0.50 0.94 9.16
C GLU A 33 -1.45 1.49 8.11
N LEU A 34 -1.64 2.80 8.13
CA LEU A 34 -2.49 3.43 7.15
C LEU A 34 -1.97 3.26 5.73
N ARG A 35 -0.66 3.41 5.56
CA ARG A 35 -0.04 3.25 4.25
C ARG A 35 -0.15 1.82 3.76
N MET A 36 -0.04 0.86 4.68
CA MET A 36 -0.18 -0.53 4.30
C MET A 36 -1.62 -0.87 3.92
N ASP A 37 -2.58 -0.25 4.58
CA ASP A 37 -3.98 -0.43 4.23
C ASP A 37 -4.28 0.16 2.85
N ILE A 38 -3.74 1.33 2.57
CA ILE A 38 -3.93 1.98 1.27
C ILE A 38 -3.32 1.12 0.18
N LEU A 39 -2.14 0.58 0.42
CA LEU A 39 -1.48 -0.27 -0.56
C LEU A 39 -2.31 -1.50 -0.86
N GLY A 40 -2.91 -2.11 0.18
CA GLY A 40 -3.79 -3.25 -0.01
C GLY A 40 -5.00 -2.90 -0.87
N ARG A 41 -5.59 -1.74 -0.63
CA ARG A 41 -6.74 -1.30 -1.42
C ARG A 41 -6.37 -1.04 -2.86
N MET A 42 -5.19 -0.52 -3.11
CA MET A 42 -4.71 -0.29 -4.46
C MET A 42 -4.57 -1.61 -5.21
N ILE A 43 -4.09 -2.63 -4.52
CA ILE A 43 -3.97 -3.96 -5.11
C ILE A 43 -5.34 -4.50 -5.49
N LYS A 44 -6.29 -4.37 -4.56
CA LYS A 44 -7.65 -4.85 -4.81
C LYS A 44 -8.28 -4.12 -6.00
N GLN A 45 -8.13 -2.82 -6.05
CA GLN A 45 -8.69 -2.02 -7.12
C GLN A 45 -8.09 -2.41 -8.46
N ALA A 46 -6.76 -2.54 -8.52
CA ALA A 46 -6.09 -2.92 -9.76
C ALA A 46 -6.52 -4.31 -10.21
N ARG A 47 -6.70 -5.23 -9.25
CA ARG A 47 -7.17 -6.57 -9.58
C ARG A 47 -8.55 -6.53 -10.20
N GLN A 48 -9.45 -5.75 -9.60
CA GLN A 48 -10.82 -5.65 -10.11
C GLN A 48 -10.85 -5.01 -11.48
N GLU A 49 -10.00 -4.03 -11.72
CA GLU A 49 -9.90 -3.40 -13.03
C GLU A 49 -9.42 -4.36 -14.10
N ARG A 50 -8.65 -5.38 -13.70
CA ARG A 50 -8.20 -6.41 -14.63
C ARG A 50 -9.18 -7.58 -14.72
N ASN A 51 -10.30 -7.51 -14.03
CA ASN A 51 -11.31 -8.56 -14.01
C ASN A 51 -10.76 -9.90 -13.53
N LEU A 52 -9.89 -9.85 -12.52
CA LEU A 52 -9.32 -11.05 -11.94
C LEU A 52 -9.95 -11.34 -10.59
N THR A 53 -10.15 -12.61 -10.28
CA THR A 53 -10.53 -13.02 -8.94
C THR A 53 -9.28 -13.09 -8.07
N GLN A 54 -9.46 -13.14 -6.77
CA GLN A 54 -8.33 -13.33 -5.86
C GLN A 54 -7.60 -14.63 -6.17
N GLU A 55 -8.34 -15.66 -6.53
CA GLU A 55 -7.74 -16.94 -6.86
C GLU A 55 -6.89 -16.84 -8.11
N GLN A 56 -7.42 -16.17 -9.14
CA GLN A 56 -6.69 -16.00 -10.39
C GLN A 56 -5.42 -15.19 -10.19
N LEU A 57 -5.50 -14.13 -9.40
CA LEU A 57 -4.30 -13.35 -9.11
C LEU A 57 -3.30 -14.19 -8.34
N GLY A 58 -3.77 -14.98 -7.38
CA GLY A 58 -2.90 -15.88 -6.64
C GLY A 58 -2.15 -16.83 -7.54
N GLU A 59 -2.83 -17.38 -8.53
CA GLU A 59 -2.20 -18.28 -9.48
C GLU A 59 -1.11 -17.59 -10.29
N LEU A 60 -1.36 -16.36 -10.69
CA LEU A 60 -0.38 -15.61 -11.47
C LEU A 60 0.87 -15.30 -10.66
N VAL A 61 0.69 -15.08 -9.37
CA VAL A 61 1.79 -14.71 -8.49
C VAL A 61 2.47 -15.93 -7.86
N GLY A 62 1.74 -17.04 -7.79
CA GLY A 62 2.25 -18.24 -7.17
C GLY A 62 1.95 -18.32 -5.69
N VAL A 63 0.85 -17.72 -5.25
CA VAL A 63 0.46 -17.75 -3.84
C VAL A 63 -1.01 -18.18 -3.73
N GLN A 64 -1.42 -18.50 -2.52
CA GLN A 64 -2.78 -18.93 -2.26
C GLN A 64 -3.74 -17.76 -2.27
N LYS A 65 -5.01 -18.06 -2.56
CA LYS A 65 -6.07 -17.06 -2.51
C LYS A 65 -6.10 -16.34 -1.18
N ALA A 66 -5.90 -17.09 -0.09
CA ALA A 66 -5.94 -16.52 1.25
C ALA A 66 -4.86 -15.46 1.44
N GLN A 67 -3.71 -15.62 0.80
CA GLN A 67 -2.66 -14.63 0.87
C GLN A 67 -3.01 -13.36 0.13
N ILE A 68 -3.69 -13.49 -1.01
CA ILE A 68 -4.16 -12.32 -1.74
C ILE A 68 -5.21 -11.57 -0.93
N SER A 69 -6.15 -12.31 -0.33
CA SER A 69 -7.17 -11.71 0.50
C SER A 69 -6.56 -10.92 1.66
N LYS A 70 -5.57 -11.51 2.31
CA LYS A 70 -4.87 -10.87 3.41
C LYS A 70 -4.13 -9.63 2.95
N LEU A 71 -3.48 -9.72 1.80
CA LEU A 71 -2.73 -8.63 1.22
C LEU A 71 -3.63 -7.45 0.89
N GLU A 72 -4.82 -7.72 0.39
CA GLU A 72 -5.77 -6.67 0.04
C GLU A 72 -6.36 -6.01 1.27
N SER A 73 -6.40 -6.70 2.40
CA SER A 73 -6.82 -6.10 3.64
C SER A 73 -5.75 -5.17 4.19
N SER A 74 -4.51 -5.61 4.11
CA SER A 74 -3.37 -4.78 4.50
C SER A 74 -2.10 -5.44 4.00
N ALA A 75 -1.19 -4.65 3.48
CA ALA A 75 0.08 -5.16 2.97
C ALA A 75 1.15 -5.26 4.06
N ASN A 76 0.78 -5.06 5.34
CA ASN A 76 1.78 -4.93 6.40
C ASN A 76 2.55 -6.21 6.70
N SER A 77 2.04 -7.36 6.31
CA SER A 77 2.75 -8.62 6.54
C SER A 77 3.39 -9.18 5.28
N ALA A 78 3.31 -8.45 4.18
CA ALA A 78 3.88 -8.90 2.92
C ALA A 78 5.32 -8.45 2.79
N THR A 79 6.12 -9.25 2.11
CA THR A 79 7.48 -8.83 1.77
C THR A 79 7.43 -7.93 0.55
N ILE A 80 8.47 -7.15 0.36
CA ILE A 80 8.59 -6.30 -0.81
C ILE A 80 8.55 -7.16 -2.07
N ASP A 81 9.19 -8.31 -2.03
CA ASP A 81 9.20 -9.22 -3.18
C ASP A 81 7.79 -9.59 -3.60
N THR A 82 6.95 -9.96 -2.63
CA THR A 82 5.57 -10.35 -2.91
C THR A 82 4.78 -9.17 -3.50
N VAL A 83 4.96 -7.99 -2.91
CA VAL A 83 4.25 -6.81 -3.38
C VAL A 83 4.63 -6.49 -4.82
N LEU A 84 5.92 -6.56 -5.13
CA LEU A 84 6.38 -6.30 -6.49
C LEU A 84 5.84 -7.32 -7.48
N LYS A 85 5.81 -8.59 -7.09
CA LYS A 85 5.27 -9.64 -7.94
C LYS A 85 3.79 -9.42 -8.23
N VAL A 86 3.04 -9.01 -7.21
CA VAL A 86 1.62 -8.77 -7.37
C VAL A 86 1.38 -7.62 -8.33
N PHE A 87 2.08 -6.50 -8.16
CA PHE A 87 1.89 -5.38 -9.06
C PHE A 87 2.34 -5.70 -10.48
N LYS A 88 3.39 -6.50 -10.62
CA LYS A 88 3.84 -6.92 -11.93
C LYS A 88 2.76 -7.77 -12.62
N ALA A 89 2.14 -8.68 -11.87
CA ALA A 89 1.07 -9.51 -12.41
C ALA A 89 -0.14 -8.66 -12.81
N LEU A 90 -0.35 -7.55 -12.12
CA LEU A 90 -1.43 -6.62 -12.43
C LEU A 90 -1.04 -5.62 -13.50
N LYS A 91 0.16 -5.74 -14.05
CA LYS A 91 0.69 -4.86 -15.09
C LYS A 91 0.71 -3.41 -14.64
N ALA A 92 1.05 -3.22 -13.40
CA ALA A 92 1.18 -1.88 -12.79
C ALA A 92 2.64 -1.58 -12.55
N ASP A 93 3.02 -0.33 -12.79
CA ASP A 93 4.37 0.11 -12.52
C ASP A 93 4.46 0.63 -11.10
N ILE A 94 5.58 0.35 -10.47
CA ILE A 94 5.80 0.79 -9.10
C ILE A 94 7.07 1.61 -9.04
N HIS A 95 6.99 2.75 -8.37
CA HIS A 95 8.14 3.62 -8.19
C HIS A 95 8.29 3.91 -6.71
N PHE A 96 9.53 3.86 -6.23
CA PHE A 96 9.81 4.13 -4.83
C PHE A 96 10.59 5.43 -4.72
N ASN A 97 10.17 6.28 -3.77
CA ASN A 97 10.87 7.49 -3.45
C ASN A 97 11.34 7.39 -2.02
N VAL A 98 12.63 7.62 -1.81
CA VAL A 98 13.23 7.57 -0.48
C VAL A 98 13.79 8.93 -0.15
N THR A 99 13.42 9.47 0.99
CA THR A 99 13.90 10.76 1.45
C THR A 99 14.81 10.57 2.64
N ILE A 100 16.05 11.03 2.51
CA ILE A 100 17.04 10.91 3.57
C ILE A 100 17.64 12.29 3.80
N GLU A 101 17.51 12.81 5.01
CA GLU A 101 18.10 14.10 5.38
C GLU A 101 17.76 15.18 4.35
N ASN A 102 16.48 15.29 4.02
CA ASN A 102 15.96 16.27 3.05
C ASN A 102 16.41 16.05 1.62
N ARG A 103 17.03 14.92 1.34
CA ARG A 103 17.34 14.54 -0.04
C ARG A 103 16.43 13.40 -0.44
N GLN A 104 15.97 13.46 -1.67
CA GLN A 104 15.07 12.44 -2.18
C GLN A 104 15.80 11.57 -3.18
N LEU A 105 15.75 10.26 -2.99
CA LEU A 105 16.29 9.27 -3.90
C LEU A 105 15.14 8.54 -4.55
N GLN A 106 15.24 8.29 -5.83
CA GLN A 106 14.17 7.62 -6.55
C GLN A 106 14.68 6.30 -7.12
N LEU A 107 13.89 5.25 -6.89
CA LEU A 107 14.16 3.93 -7.43
C LEU A 107 13.04 3.58 -8.39
N SER A 108 13.35 2.99 -9.52
CA SER A 108 12.30 2.63 -10.48
C SER A 108 12.45 1.23 -11.01
#